data_e948e9d52ac221ce9ab53cbedc8c8135
#
_entry.id   e948e9d52ac221ce9ab53cbedc8c8135
#
_cell.length_a   1.000
_cell.length_b   1.000
_cell.length_c   1.000
_cell.angle_alpha   90.00
_cell.angle_beta   90.00
_cell.angle_gamma   90.00
#
_symmetry.space_group_name_H-M   'P 1'
#
loop_
_entity.id
_entity.type
_entity.pdbx_description
1 polymer ?
#
loop_
_entity_poly.entity_id
_entity_poly.type
_entity_poly.pdbx_seq_one_letter_code
_entity_poly.pdbx_strand_id
1 'polypeptide(L)'
;YKDDKGCLKYEENGVVSVSPEKCIGCRYCEMACPFDVPRYYGDEPKIDKCTMCWDRLENGMLPACVKTCQPGALHFGPRDEMIKLGKERVEFLKTRGYDKAELYGENECGGLHILQVCKFGAEAQGLVKGAQPSPLATLSKLAQPGAGLAAAATVAGLAVSFIAALGYRRRNMTIEEAKEHWTPAQRKRGEEYLHEAKKEAAEQERRENAE
;
A
#
# COMPACT_ATOMS: atom_id res chain seq x y z
N TYR A 1 -10.43 7.36 6.44
CA TYR A 1 -10.54 6.83 5.07
C TYR A 1 -11.91 6.18 4.91
N LYS A 2 -12.87 6.92 4.41
CA LYS A 2 -14.18 6.41 4.00
C LYS A 2 -14.04 5.82 2.59
N ASP A 3 -13.23 4.80 2.40
CA ASP A 3 -13.07 4.20 1.09
C ASP A 3 -13.60 2.76 1.15
N ASP A 4 -14.81 2.56 0.67
CA ASP A 4 -15.47 1.24 0.57
C ASP A 4 -14.78 0.29 -0.42
N LYS A 5 -13.67 0.73 -1.03
CA LYS A 5 -12.95 -0.02 -2.06
C LYS A 5 -11.87 -0.95 -1.50
N GLY A 6 -11.33 -0.66 -0.30
CA GLY A 6 -10.29 -1.45 0.33
C GLY A 6 -10.81 -2.60 1.19
N CYS A 7 -9.91 -3.52 1.62
CA CYS A 7 -10.27 -4.55 2.58
C CYS A 7 -10.36 -4.03 4.02
N LEU A 8 -9.72 -2.89 4.33
CA LEU A 8 -9.86 -2.19 5.61
C LEU A 8 -10.91 -1.09 5.45
N LYS A 9 -11.89 -1.09 6.33
CA LYS A 9 -13.06 -0.23 6.30
C LYS A 9 -13.20 0.54 7.60
N TYR A 10 -13.47 1.84 7.53
CA TYR A 10 -13.89 2.61 8.68
C TYR A 10 -15.41 2.57 8.79
N GLU A 11 -15.91 2.07 9.90
CA GLU A 11 -17.32 2.12 10.22
C GLU A 11 -17.70 3.50 10.82
N GLU A 12 -18.96 3.87 10.78
CA GLU A 12 -19.42 5.18 11.28
C GLU A 12 -19.13 5.40 12.77
N ASN A 13 -19.10 4.33 13.54
CA ASN A 13 -18.75 4.34 14.97
C ASN A 13 -17.24 4.42 15.25
N GLY A 14 -16.40 4.63 14.23
CA GLY A 14 -14.95 4.73 14.34
C GLY A 14 -14.22 3.38 14.38
N VAL A 15 -14.92 2.27 14.29
CA VAL A 15 -14.29 0.93 14.21
C VAL A 15 -13.61 0.75 12.87
N VAL A 16 -12.43 0.14 12.88
CA VAL A 16 -11.76 -0.32 11.66
C VAL A 16 -12.02 -1.81 11.50
N SER A 17 -12.87 -2.16 10.55
CA SER A 17 -13.21 -3.55 10.22
C SER A 17 -12.37 -4.10 9.05
N VAL A 18 -12.38 -5.41 8.86
CA VAL A 18 -11.78 -6.11 7.72
C VAL A 18 -12.89 -6.75 6.92
N SER A 19 -12.87 -6.59 5.60
CA SER A 19 -13.73 -7.32 4.67
C SER A 19 -12.95 -8.51 4.10
N PRO A 20 -13.21 -9.74 4.56
CA PRO A 20 -12.46 -10.92 4.09
C PRO A 20 -12.60 -11.17 2.59
N GLU A 21 -13.75 -10.80 2.01
CA GLU A 21 -14.03 -10.96 0.57
C GLU A 21 -13.14 -10.08 -0.31
N LYS A 22 -12.76 -8.90 0.21
CA LYS A 22 -11.87 -7.95 -0.47
C LYS A 22 -10.39 -8.16 -0.15
N CYS A 23 -10.08 -9.03 0.81
CA CYS A 23 -8.71 -9.31 1.20
C CYS A 23 -8.03 -10.23 0.19
N ILE A 24 -6.95 -9.76 -0.43
CA ILE A 24 -6.13 -10.52 -1.39
C ILE A 24 -4.92 -11.20 -0.73
N GLY A 25 -4.76 -11.09 0.59
CA GLY A 25 -3.65 -11.71 1.32
C GLY A 25 -2.28 -11.08 1.09
N CYS A 26 -2.19 -9.82 0.63
CA CYS A 26 -0.91 -9.17 0.32
C CYS A 26 -0.03 -8.84 1.54
N ARG A 27 -0.51 -9.01 2.77
CA ARG A 27 0.17 -8.74 4.06
C ARG A 27 0.66 -7.30 4.25
N TYR A 28 0.33 -6.38 3.37
CA TYR A 28 0.81 -4.99 3.47
C TYR A 28 0.39 -4.32 4.79
N CYS A 29 -0.85 -4.55 5.24
CA CYS A 29 -1.36 -4.03 6.51
C CYS A 29 -0.66 -4.62 7.75
N GLU A 30 -0.25 -5.90 7.70
CA GLU A 30 0.55 -6.56 8.75
C GLU A 30 1.94 -5.91 8.84
N MET A 31 2.63 -5.77 7.71
CA MET A 31 3.96 -5.13 7.66
C MET A 31 3.95 -3.64 8.01
N ALA A 32 2.87 -2.94 7.68
CA ALA A 32 2.75 -1.51 7.91
C ALA A 32 2.31 -1.15 9.34
N CYS A 33 1.80 -2.10 10.12
CA CYS A 33 1.30 -1.84 11.45
C CYS A 33 2.42 -1.90 12.49
N PRO A 34 2.79 -0.79 13.14
CA PRO A 34 3.84 -0.80 14.17
C PRO A 34 3.42 -1.55 15.43
N PHE A 35 2.14 -1.85 15.59
CA PHE A 35 1.56 -2.54 16.76
C PHE A 35 1.31 -4.03 16.50
N ASP A 36 1.62 -4.52 15.30
CA ASP A 36 1.44 -5.92 14.89
C ASP A 36 0.01 -6.44 15.14
N VAL A 37 -1.00 -5.58 14.86
CA VAL A 37 -2.42 -5.89 15.14
C VAL A 37 -3.05 -6.75 14.06
N PRO A 38 -2.93 -6.47 12.75
CA PRO A 38 -3.42 -7.37 11.73
C PRO A 38 -2.60 -8.66 11.71
N ARG A 39 -3.29 -9.81 11.70
CA ARG A 39 -2.64 -11.13 11.67
C ARG A 39 -3.02 -11.89 10.41
N TYR A 40 -2.02 -12.55 9.83
CA TYR A 40 -2.21 -13.42 8.69
C TYR A 40 -2.33 -14.87 9.17
N TYR A 41 -3.37 -15.55 8.74
CA TYR A 41 -3.59 -16.96 9.02
C TYR A 41 -3.09 -17.80 7.84
N GLY A 42 -2.20 -18.76 8.13
CA GLY A 42 -1.53 -19.56 7.10
C GLY A 42 -2.47 -20.44 6.27
N ASP A 43 -3.56 -20.89 6.86
CA ASP A 43 -4.52 -21.79 6.22
C ASP A 43 -5.44 -21.06 5.23
N GLU A 44 -5.76 -19.81 5.51
CA GLU A 44 -6.47 -18.93 4.58
C GLU A 44 -5.58 -17.72 4.27
N PRO A 45 -5.35 -17.37 2.99
CA PRO A 45 -4.48 -16.25 2.62
C PRO A 45 -5.18 -14.90 2.87
N LYS A 46 -5.65 -14.68 4.08
CA LYS A 46 -6.37 -13.50 4.52
C LYS A 46 -5.84 -13.00 5.86
N ILE A 47 -6.06 -11.72 6.11
CA ILE A 47 -5.77 -11.12 7.41
C ILE A 47 -7.02 -11.05 8.25
N ASP A 48 -6.81 -11.10 9.57
CA ASP A 48 -7.85 -10.82 10.55
C ASP A 48 -7.33 -9.91 11.65
N LYS A 49 -8.21 -9.24 12.34
CA LYS A 49 -7.96 -8.39 13.50
C LYS A 49 -9.22 -8.20 14.30
N CYS A 50 -9.08 -7.70 15.54
CA CYS A 50 -10.22 -7.32 16.37
C CYS A 50 -11.13 -6.36 15.62
N THR A 51 -12.41 -6.74 15.49
CA THR A 51 -13.47 -5.94 14.85
C THR A 51 -14.17 -5.00 15.82
N MET A 52 -13.72 -4.96 17.09
CA MET A 52 -14.41 -4.29 18.23
C MET A 52 -15.89 -4.68 18.39
N CYS A 53 -16.29 -5.83 17.83
CA CYS A 53 -17.68 -6.32 17.85
C CYS A 53 -18.65 -5.27 17.32
N TRP A 54 -18.33 -4.65 16.17
CA TRP A 54 -19.15 -3.57 15.59
C TRP A 54 -20.61 -3.97 15.43
N ASP A 55 -20.89 -5.21 15.06
CA ASP A 55 -22.21 -5.83 14.96
C ASP A 55 -22.98 -5.76 16.28
N ARG A 56 -22.28 -6.00 17.41
CA ARG A 56 -22.87 -5.90 18.75
C ARG A 56 -23.12 -4.44 19.14
N LEU A 57 -22.18 -3.56 18.80
CA LEU A 57 -22.29 -2.13 19.11
C LEU A 57 -23.46 -1.48 18.39
N GLU A 58 -23.72 -1.81 17.14
CA GLU A 58 -24.89 -1.35 16.37
C GLU A 58 -26.23 -1.78 17.02
N ASN A 59 -26.22 -2.91 17.72
CA ASN A 59 -27.37 -3.40 18.48
C ASN A 59 -27.39 -2.95 19.95
N GLY A 60 -26.60 -1.93 20.32
CA GLY A 60 -26.54 -1.39 21.68
C GLY A 60 -25.93 -2.32 22.72
N MET A 61 -25.23 -3.38 22.28
CA MET A 61 -24.61 -4.36 23.16
C MET A 61 -23.13 -4.04 23.38
N LEU A 62 -22.63 -4.35 24.58
CA LEU A 62 -21.21 -4.26 24.88
C LEU A 62 -20.39 -5.26 24.05
N PRO A 63 -19.12 -4.93 23.70
CA PRO A 63 -18.18 -5.90 23.13
C PRO A 63 -18.12 -7.19 23.96
N ALA A 64 -17.96 -8.32 23.29
CA ALA A 64 -18.01 -9.63 23.95
C ALA A 64 -16.96 -9.78 25.04
N CYS A 65 -15.73 -9.32 24.79
CA CYS A 65 -14.62 -9.35 25.76
C CYS A 65 -14.91 -8.54 27.02
N VAL A 66 -15.55 -7.37 26.87
CA VAL A 66 -15.95 -6.52 28.02
C VAL A 66 -17.06 -7.18 28.80
N LYS A 67 -18.07 -7.73 28.13
CA LYS A 67 -19.20 -8.42 28.76
C LYS A 67 -18.75 -9.65 29.57
N THR A 68 -17.75 -10.36 29.07
CA THR A 68 -17.26 -11.62 29.68
C THR A 68 -16.20 -11.37 30.76
N CYS A 69 -15.66 -10.17 30.87
CA CYS A 69 -14.59 -9.86 31.82
C CYS A 69 -15.11 -9.86 33.27
N GLN A 70 -14.97 -10.98 33.98
CA GLN A 70 -15.42 -11.12 35.38
C GLN A 70 -14.73 -10.13 36.33
N PRO A 71 -13.40 -9.89 36.24
CA PRO A 71 -12.73 -8.95 37.16
C PRO A 71 -13.03 -7.48 36.81
N GLY A 72 -13.79 -7.19 35.75
CA GLY A 72 -14.08 -5.83 35.32
C GLY A 72 -12.84 -5.03 34.87
N ALA A 73 -11.82 -5.73 34.34
CA ALA A 73 -10.59 -5.10 33.89
C ALA A 73 -10.72 -4.45 32.52
N LEU A 74 -11.72 -4.86 31.72
CA LEU A 74 -12.00 -4.33 30.41
C LEU A 74 -13.21 -3.40 30.48
N HIS A 75 -13.01 -2.19 29.98
CA HIS A 75 -14.02 -1.15 29.92
C HIS A 75 -14.28 -0.75 28.47
N PHE A 76 -15.46 -0.25 28.19
CA PHE A 76 -15.84 0.27 26.89
C PHE A 76 -16.72 1.53 27.07
N GLY A 77 -16.45 2.57 26.34
CA GLY A 77 -17.20 3.82 26.37
C GLY A 77 -16.58 4.90 25.52
N PRO A 78 -17.11 6.13 25.60
CA PRO A 78 -16.54 7.29 24.94
C PRO A 78 -15.06 7.45 25.28
N ARG A 79 -14.26 7.82 24.28
CA ARG A 79 -12.79 7.88 24.40
C ARG A 79 -12.35 8.76 25.57
N ASP A 80 -12.96 9.93 25.73
CA ASP A 80 -12.56 10.90 26.76
C ASP A 80 -12.80 10.36 28.18
N GLU A 81 -13.91 9.64 28.37
CA GLU A 81 -14.22 8.96 29.64
C GLU A 81 -13.23 7.82 29.92
N MET A 82 -12.86 7.06 28.89
CA MET A 82 -11.89 5.98 29.03
C MET A 82 -10.50 6.50 29.34
N ILE A 83 -10.09 7.64 28.76
CA ILE A 83 -8.83 8.31 29.10
C ILE A 83 -8.84 8.75 30.56
N LYS A 84 -9.93 9.38 31.01
CA LYS A 84 -10.08 9.83 32.40
C LYS A 84 -9.97 8.64 33.35
N LEU A 85 -10.73 7.59 33.11
CA LEU A 85 -10.68 6.36 33.92
C LEU A 85 -9.28 5.74 33.95
N GLY A 86 -8.61 5.71 32.78
CA GLY A 86 -7.25 5.20 32.68
C GLY A 86 -6.25 6.02 33.50
N LYS A 87 -6.33 7.34 33.47
CA LYS A 87 -5.48 8.24 34.25
C LYS A 87 -5.71 8.08 35.76
N GLU A 88 -6.96 8.04 36.18
CA GLU A 88 -7.31 7.76 37.59
C GLU A 88 -6.71 6.41 38.06
N ARG A 89 -6.76 5.40 37.19
CA ARG A 89 -6.15 4.10 37.53
C ARG A 89 -4.63 4.15 37.58
N VAL A 90 -3.98 4.92 36.75
CA VAL A 90 -2.52 5.15 36.77
C VAL A 90 -2.13 5.84 38.08
N GLU A 91 -2.84 6.89 38.49
CA GLU A 91 -2.59 7.58 39.76
C GLU A 91 -2.74 6.64 40.93
N PHE A 92 -3.81 5.85 40.98
CA PHE A 92 -4.00 4.84 42.01
C PHE A 92 -2.85 3.83 42.06
N LEU A 93 -2.31 3.40 40.94
CA LEU A 93 -1.15 2.48 40.92
C LEU A 93 0.10 3.16 41.49
N LYS A 94 0.33 4.43 41.15
CA LYS A 94 1.47 5.20 41.70
C LYS A 94 1.40 5.33 43.21
N THR A 95 0.23 5.54 43.80
CA THR A 95 0.09 5.53 45.29
C THR A 95 0.43 4.19 45.91
N ARG A 96 0.43 3.12 45.12
CA ARG A 96 0.82 1.77 45.55
C ARG A 96 2.29 1.42 45.30
N GLY A 97 3.11 2.40 44.89
CA GLY A 97 4.53 2.21 44.65
C GLY A 97 4.88 1.74 43.24
N TYR A 98 3.95 1.88 42.30
CA TYR A 98 4.21 1.59 40.85
C TYR A 98 4.51 2.87 40.10
N ASP A 99 5.66 3.50 40.35
CA ASP A 99 6.04 4.80 39.82
C ASP A 99 6.11 4.83 38.31
N LYS A 100 6.39 3.68 37.66
CA LYS A 100 6.43 3.52 36.21
C LYS A 100 5.06 3.32 35.55
N ALA A 101 3.97 3.36 36.36
CA ALA A 101 2.64 3.18 35.81
C ALA A 101 2.29 4.33 34.81
N GLU A 102 1.81 3.97 33.65
CA GLU A 102 1.45 4.92 32.60
C GLU A 102 0.22 4.44 31.78
N LEU A 103 -0.46 5.40 31.16
CA LEU A 103 -1.53 5.13 30.21
C LEU A 103 -0.95 5.12 28.79
N TYR A 104 -1.04 3.98 28.12
CA TYR A 104 -0.60 3.79 26.76
C TYR A 104 -1.78 3.84 25.78
N GLY A 105 -1.56 4.41 24.59
CA GLY A 105 -2.56 4.53 23.53
C GLY A 105 -3.24 5.90 23.49
N GLU A 106 -2.92 6.82 24.39
CA GLU A 106 -3.47 8.18 24.36
C GLU A 106 -2.92 8.99 23.18
N ASN A 107 -1.61 8.93 22.94
CA ASN A 107 -0.90 9.79 21.99
C ASN A 107 -0.26 9.02 20.82
N GLU A 108 -0.07 7.71 20.95
CA GLU A 108 0.56 6.87 19.93
C GLU A 108 -0.22 6.94 18.62
N CYS A 109 0.46 7.27 17.51
CA CYS A 109 -0.14 7.46 16.18
C CYS A 109 -1.34 8.42 16.13
N GLY A 110 -1.39 9.41 17.04
CA GLY A 110 -2.51 10.34 17.15
C GLY A 110 -3.69 9.83 17.97
N GLY A 111 -3.49 8.75 18.71
CA GLY A 111 -4.45 8.12 19.62
C GLY A 111 -5.00 6.79 19.11
N LEU A 112 -4.85 5.76 19.93
CA LEU A 112 -5.36 4.42 19.64
C LEU A 112 -6.80 4.26 20.15
N HIS A 113 -7.55 3.33 19.55
CA HIS A 113 -8.87 2.94 20.01
C HIS A 113 -8.81 1.97 21.22
N ILE A 114 -7.65 1.41 21.51
CA ILE A 114 -7.40 0.59 22.68
C ILE A 114 -6.42 1.33 23.58
N LEU A 115 -6.84 1.59 24.81
CA LEU A 115 -6.03 2.19 25.86
C LEU A 115 -5.62 1.11 26.84
N GLN A 116 -4.37 1.14 27.29
CA GLN A 116 -3.84 0.16 28.23
C GLN A 116 -3.19 0.87 29.43
N VAL A 117 -3.58 0.46 30.62
CA VAL A 117 -2.91 0.88 31.87
C VAL A 117 -1.75 -0.05 32.12
N CYS A 118 -0.54 0.41 31.88
CA CYS A 118 0.70 -0.33 31.99
C CYS A 118 1.29 -0.11 33.39
N LYS A 119 1.21 -1.13 34.27
CA LYS A 119 1.67 -1.06 35.68
C LYS A 119 3.19 -0.84 35.79
N PHE A 120 3.98 -1.46 34.91
CA PHE A 120 5.44 -1.43 34.94
C PHE A 120 6.04 -0.59 33.80
N GLY A 121 5.22 0.20 33.13
CA GLY A 121 5.56 0.93 31.91
C GLY A 121 5.30 0.13 30.65
N ALA A 122 5.08 0.83 29.52
CA ALA A 122 4.77 0.23 28.22
C ALA A 122 5.93 -0.62 27.66
N GLU A 123 7.16 -0.19 27.88
CA GLU A 123 8.37 -0.91 27.46
C GLU A 123 8.49 -2.30 28.10
N ALA A 124 8.16 -2.40 29.40
CA ALA A 124 8.19 -3.68 30.10
C ALA A 124 7.17 -4.69 29.56
N GLN A 125 6.18 -4.23 28.83
CA GLN A 125 5.16 -5.04 28.16
C GLN A 125 5.45 -5.25 26.67
N GLY A 126 6.60 -4.76 26.17
CA GLY A 126 6.98 -4.86 24.77
C GLY A 126 6.17 -3.94 23.83
N LEU A 127 5.51 -2.91 24.38
CA LEU A 127 4.73 -1.97 23.59
C LEU A 127 5.63 -0.90 22.95
N VAL A 128 5.32 -0.53 21.72
CA VAL A 128 6.10 0.44 20.95
C VAL A 128 5.77 1.85 21.40
N LYS A 129 6.72 2.53 22.07
CA LYS A 129 6.57 3.94 22.46
C LYS A 129 6.87 4.89 21.31
N GLY A 130 6.12 5.99 21.28
CA GLY A 130 6.35 7.09 20.34
C GLY A 130 6.11 6.72 18.89
N ALA A 131 5.32 5.67 18.64
CA ALA A 131 4.92 5.33 17.28
C ALA A 131 4.23 6.53 16.61
N GLN A 132 4.74 6.93 15.46
CA GLN A 132 4.20 8.03 14.65
C GLN A 132 3.76 7.48 13.31
N PRO A 133 2.74 8.09 12.68
CA PRO A 133 2.38 7.79 11.31
C PRO A 133 3.60 8.00 10.39
N SER A 134 3.82 7.08 9.46
CA SER A 134 4.92 7.22 8.49
C SER A 134 4.84 8.58 7.78
N PRO A 135 5.94 9.35 7.67
CA PRO A 135 5.99 10.59 6.89
C PRO A 135 5.52 10.39 5.44
N LEU A 136 5.78 9.20 4.88
CA LEU A 136 5.31 8.82 3.54
C LEU A 136 3.78 8.74 3.45
N ALA A 137 3.10 8.34 4.52
CA ALA A 137 1.64 8.32 4.58
C ALA A 137 1.06 9.75 4.56
N THR A 138 1.74 10.70 5.19
CA THR A 138 1.36 12.12 5.16
C THR A 138 1.62 12.73 3.78
N LEU A 139 2.79 12.46 3.19
CA LEU A 139 3.13 12.86 1.81
C LEU A 139 2.15 12.28 0.78
N SER A 140 1.76 11.03 0.91
CA SER A 140 0.79 10.41 0.00
C SER A 140 -0.58 11.11 0.07
N LYS A 141 -1.04 11.51 1.25
CA LYS A 141 -2.29 12.28 1.41
C LYS A 141 -2.23 13.65 0.75
N LEU A 142 -1.08 14.34 0.84
CA LEU A 142 -0.85 15.63 0.16
C LEU A 142 -0.75 15.46 -1.37
N ALA A 143 -0.14 14.37 -1.83
CA ALA A 143 0.07 14.10 -3.25
C ALA A 143 -1.19 13.53 -3.95
N GLN A 144 -2.11 12.90 -3.20
CA GLN A 144 -3.32 12.28 -3.78
C GLN A 144 -4.16 13.19 -4.68
N PRO A 145 -4.49 14.45 -4.31
CA PRO A 145 -5.27 15.31 -5.21
C PRO A 145 -4.51 15.67 -6.50
N GLY A 146 -3.17 15.77 -6.43
CA GLY A 146 -2.33 16.01 -7.60
C GLY A 146 -2.07 14.77 -8.47
N ALA A 147 -2.13 13.58 -7.90
CA ALA A 147 -1.83 12.33 -8.60
C ALA A 147 -2.83 12.07 -9.75
N GLY A 148 -4.09 12.42 -9.57
CA GLY A 148 -5.12 12.31 -10.61
C GLY A 148 -4.84 13.22 -11.80
N LEU A 149 -4.42 14.47 -11.55
CA LEU A 149 -4.03 15.43 -12.59
C LEU A 149 -2.76 14.99 -13.31
N ALA A 150 -1.76 14.49 -12.57
CA ALA A 150 -0.52 13.96 -13.15
C ALA A 150 -0.79 12.73 -14.04
N ALA A 151 -1.64 11.82 -13.60
CA ALA A 151 -2.05 10.66 -14.39
C ALA A 151 -2.79 11.08 -15.67
N ALA A 152 -3.73 12.04 -15.58
CA ALA A 152 -4.43 12.57 -16.74
C ALA A 152 -3.47 13.25 -17.73
N ALA A 153 -2.52 14.05 -17.24
CA ALA A 153 -1.49 14.69 -18.07
C ALA A 153 -0.58 13.66 -18.74
N THR A 154 -0.23 12.58 -18.06
CA THR A 154 0.58 11.48 -18.62
C THR A 154 -0.18 10.77 -19.75
N VAL A 155 -1.47 10.44 -19.54
CA VAL A 155 -2.31 9.81 -20.57
C VAL A 155 -2.48 10.74 -21.77
N ALA A 156 -2.74 12.04 -21.53
CA ALA A 156 -2.83 13.02 -22.61
C ALA A 156 -1.52 13.15 -23.39
N GLY A 157 -0.38 13.19 -22.70
CA GLY A 157 0.96 13.23 -23.33
C GLY A 157 1.23 11.97 -24.17
N LEU A 158 0.87 10.78 -23.70
CA LEU A 158 0.98 9.55 -24.46
C LEU A 158 0.07 9.55 -25.68
N ALA A 159 -1.18 10.04 -25.55
CA ALA A 159 -2.11 10.15 -26.67
C ALA A 159 -1.58 11.11 -27.75
N VAL A 160 -1.07 12.28 -27.36
CA VAL A 160 -0.44 13.23 -28.29
C VAL A 160 0.77 12.61 -28.98
N SER A 161 1.64 11.93 -28.21
CA SER A 161 2.82 11.24 -28.78
C SER A 161 2.42 10.14 -29.76
N PHE A 162 1.35 9.39 -29.45
CA PHE A 162 0.82 8.36 -30.35
C PHE A 162 0.25 8.95 -31.64
N ILE A 163 -0.55 10.03 -31.54
CA ILE A 163 -1.09 10.74 -32.71
C ILE A 163 0.05 11.32 -33.57
N ALA A 164 1.05 11.92 -32.93
CA ALA A 164 2.23 12.43 -33.61
C ALA A 164 3.00 11.30 -34.31
N ALA A 165 3.12 10.14 -33.69
CA ALA A 165 3.75 8.96 -34.29
C ALA A 165 2.96 8.41 -35.50
N LEU A 166 1.62 8.41 -35.43
CA LEU A 166 0.76 8.04 -36.55
C LEU A 166 0.83 9.06 -37.70
N GLY A 167 0.93 10.36 -37.37
CA GLY A 167 1.10 11.45 -38.33
C GLY A 167 2.51 11.54 -38.89
N TYR A 168 3.50 10.93 -38.21
CA TYR A 168 4.86 10.86 -38.69
C TYR A 168 4.91 9.87 -39.88
N ARG A 169 4.64 10.39 -41.05
CA ARG A 169 4.88 9.63 -42.30
C ARG A 169 6.38 9.32 -42.33
N ARG A 170 6.75 8.08 -41.98
CA ARG A 170 8.11 7.60 -42.27
C ARG A 170 8.36 7.90 -43.72
N ARG A 171 9.18 8.90 -43.98
CA ARG A 171 9.73 9.12 -45.30
C ARG A 171 10.45 7.80 -45.60
N ASN A 172 9.88 6.98 -46.45
CA ASN A 172 10.56 5.80 -46.93
C ASN A 172 11.78 6.32 -47.70
N MET A 173 12.87 6.48 -46.99
CA MET A 173 14.15 6.88 -47.56
C MET A 173 14.55 5.73 -48.46
N THR A 174 14.69 6.01 -49.73
CA THR A 174 15.21 5.02 -50.68
C THR A 174 16.64 4.66 -50.26
N ILE A 175 17.10 3.46 -50.60
CA ILE A 175 18.48 3.02 -50.32
C ILE A 175 19.49 4.01 -50.86
N GLU A 176 19.17 4.67 -51.99
CA GLU A 176 20.03 5.67 -52.62
C GLU A 176 20.11 6.97 -51.81
N GLU A 177 19.00 7.48 -51.27
CA GLU A 177 18.98 8.63 -50.36
C GLU A 177 19.70 8.32 -49.04
N ALA A 178 19.57 7.09 -48.55
CA ALA A 178 20.29 6.67 -47.35
C ALA A 178 21.81 6.61 -47.55
N LYS A 179 22.28 6.21 -48.77
CA LYS A 179 23.70 6.15 -49.10
C LYS A 179 24.37 7.52 -49.09
N GLU A 180 23.66 8.61 -49.35
CA GLU A 180 24.21 9.98 -49.28
C GLU A 180 24.66 10.36 -47.89
N HIS A 181 23.96 9.88 -46.85
CA HIS A 181 24.22 10.18 -45.46
C HIS A 181 25.15 9.15 -44.77
N TRP A 182 25.59 8.10 -45.47
CA TRP A 182 26.46 7.08 -44.90
C TRP A 182 27.91 7.56 -44.81
N THR A 183 28.52 7.27 -43.64
CA THR A 183 29.97 7.42 -43.53
C THR A 183 30.68 6.43 -44.46
N PRO A 184 31.94 6.69 -44.84
CA PRO A 184 32.70 5.77 -45.69
C PRO A 184 32.75 4.32 -45.17
N ALA A 185 32.84 4.14 -43.84
CA ALA A 185 32.83 2.83 -43.24
C ALA A 185 31.44 2.13 -43.33
N GLN A 186 30.34 2.90 -43.27
CA GLN A 186 28.98 2.37 -43.43
C GLN A 186 28.69 2.00 -44.86
N ARG A 187 29.19 2.78 -45.85
CA ARG A 187 29.10 2.44 -47.27
C ARG A 187 29.75 1.11 -47.56
N LYS A 188 30.98 0.92 -47.11
CA LYS A 188 31.71 -0.32 -47.35
C LYS A 188 30.98 -1.53 -46.79
N ARG A 189 30.51 -1.44 -45.52
CA ARG A 189 29.69 -2.52 -44.90
C ARG A 189 28.38 -2.76 -45.66
N GLY A 190 27.72 -1.71 -46.09
CA GLY A 190 26.47 -1.82 -46.86
C GLY A 190 26.66 -2.51 -48.20
N GLU A 191 27.77 -2.25 -48.87
CA GLU A 191 28.15 -2.89 -50.15
C GLU A 191 28.48 -4.37 -49.96
N GLU A 192 29.22 -4.71 -48.91
CA GLU A 192 29.54 -6.10 -48.55
C GLU A 192 28.24 -6.89 -48.25
N TYR A 193 27.35 -6.32 -47.44
CA TYR A 193 26.05 -6.95 -47.11
C TYR A 193 25.17 -7.15 -48.36
N LEU A 194 25.08 -6.15 -49.23
CA LEU A 194 24.30 -6.26 -50.47
C LEU A 194 24.91 -7.31 -51.43
N HIS A 195 26.23 -7.45 -51.42
CA HIS A 195 26.91 -8.47 -52.23
C HIS A 195 26.62 -9.88 -51.72
N GLU A 196 26.66 -10.08 -50.39
CA GLU A 196 26.32 -11.37 -49.73
C GLU A 196 24.85 -11.72 -49.96
N ALA A 197 23.93 -10.80 -49.76
CA ALA A 197 22.51 -11.01 -49.97
C ALA A 197 22.18 -11.38 -51.43
N LYS A 198 22.86 -10.75 -52.42
CA LYS A 198 22.70 -11.14 -53.82
C LYS A 198 23.25 -12.53 -54.13
N LYS A 199 24.32 -12.93 -53.45
CA LYS A 199 24.91 -14.25 -53.63
C LYS A 199 23.98 -15.33 -53.04
N GLU A 200 23.43 -15.09 -51.85
CA GLU A 200 22.46 -16.00 -51.26
C GLU A 200 21.20 -16.14 -52.08
N ALA A 201 20.66 -15.02 -52.58
CA ALA A 201 19.48 -15.02 -53.48
C ALA A 201 19.74 -15.83 -54.78
N ALA A 202 20.92 -15.67 -55.38
CA ALA A 202 21.29 -16.43 -56.57
C ALA A 202 21.50 -17.93 -56.29
N GLU A 203 21.99 -18.28 -55.09
CA GLU A 203 22.10 -19.69 -54.70
C GLU A 203 20.72 -20.29 -54.43
N GLN A 204 19.79 -19.53 -53.87
CA GLN A 204 18.42 -19.97 -53.58
C GLN A 204 17.67 -20.20 -54.90
N GLU A 205 17.78 -19.28 -55.86
CA GLU A 205 17.19 -19.42 -57.20
C GLU A 205 17.75 -20.63 -57.97
N ARG A 206 19.06 -20.93 -57.82
CA ARG A 206 19.65 -22.14 -58.37
C ARG A 206 19.12 -23.43 -57.75
N ARG A 207 18.82 -23.42 -56.44
CA ARG A 207 18.22 -24.56 -55.76
C ARG A 207 16.78 -24.80 -56.20
N GLU A 208 16.00 -23.72 -56.32
CA GLU A 208 14.61 -23.80 -56.77
C GLU A 208 14.50 -24.26 -58.26
N ASN A 209 15.47 -23.90 -59.07
CA ASN A 209 15.50 -24.36 -60.50
C ASN A 209 16.10 -25.74 -60.68
N ALA A 210 16.60 -26.39 -59.63
CA ALA A 210 17.18 -27.72 -59.68
C ALA A 210 16.24 -28.82 -59.13
N GLU A 211 15.09 -28.43 -58.58
CA GLU A 211 13.99 -29.32 -58.21
C GLU A 211 12.92 -29.38 -59.34
#